data_d424d0b4b3c75102d2365cb3a71df5f9
#
_entry.id   d424d0b4b3c75102d2365cb3a71df5f9
#
_cell.length_a   1.000
_cell.length_b   1.000
_cell.length_c   1.000
_cell.angle_alpha   90.00
_cell.angle_beta   90.00
_cell.angle_gamma   90.00
#
_symmetry.space_group_name_H-M   'P 1'
#
loop_
_entity.id
_entity.type
_entity.pdbx_description
1 polymer ?
#
loop_
_entity_poly.entity_id
_entity_poly.type
_entity_poly.pdbx_seq_one_letter_code
_entity_poly.pdbx_strand_id
1 'polypeptide(L)'
;MKKTVPLKENHLFRRIYSRGRTAADSRLALYVRGNGMKGCRLGLTVSTKVGNAVVRNRVRRRLREIYRLHEEQVLGGRDVVVVARSRAASSDYRQMERSFLKLADKLELLKKEGPE
;
A
#
# COMPACT_ATOMS: atom_id res chain seq x y z
N MET A 1 12.23 5.68 5.30
CA MET A 1 11.74 4.39 5.81
C MET A 1 12.93 3.51 6.14
N LYS A 2 12.87 2.77 7.23
CA LYS A 2 14.05 2.02 7.72
C LYS A 2 14.19 0.63 7.10
N LYS A 3 13.09 0.00 6.70
CA LYS A 3 13.09 -1.39 6.20
C LYS A 3 12.33 -1.57 4.89
N THR A 4 11.95 -0.48 4.25
CA THR A 4 11.20 -0.50 3.01
C THR A 4 11.89 0.34 1.96
N VAL A 5 12.04 -0.22 0.77
CA VAL A 5 12.58 0.48 -0.39
C VAL A 5 11.51 0.61 -1.46
N PRO A 6 11.64 1.55 -2.40
CA PRO A 6 10.67 1.68 -3.49
C PRO A 6 10.67 0.46 -4.40
N LEU A 7 9.48 0.05 -4.83
CA LEU A 7 9.28 -0.92 -5.90
C LEU A 7 9.26 -0.14 -7.21
N LYS A 8 10.18 -0.43 -8.13
CA LYS A 8 10.38 0.41 -9.32
C LYS A 8 10.18 -0.31 -10.65
N GLU A 9 10.42 -1.62 -10.70
CA GLU A 9 10.47 -2.33 -11.97
C GLU A 9 9.09 -2.80 -12.42
N ASN A 10 8.74 -2.53 -13.67
CA ASN A 10 7.43 -2.85 -14.22
C ASN A 10 7.08 -4.34 -14.14
N HIS A 11 8.06 -5.22 -14.35
CA HIS A 11 7.80 -6.65 -14.29
C HIS A 11 7.44 -7.11 -12.88
N LEU A 12 7.95 -6.44 -11.84
CA LEU A 12 7.60 -6.73 -10.46
C LEU A 12 6.15 -6.31 -10.17
N PHE A 13 5.74 -5.12 -10.64
CA PHE A 13 4.34 -4.70 -10.52
C PHE A 13 3.40 -5.69 -11.19
N ARG A 14 3.71 -6.10 -12.42
CA ARG A 14 2.86 -7.05 -13.14
C ARG A 14 2.74 -8.38 -12.41
N ARG A 15 3.85 -8.86 -11.84
CA ARG A 15 3.86 -10.11 -11.08
C ARG A 15 2.99 -10.00 -9.82
N ILE A 16 3.07 -8.89 -9.12
CA ILE A 16 2.28 -8.65 -7.92
C ILE A 16 0.79 -8.55 -8.26
N TYR A 17 0.43 -7.84 -9.34
CA TYR A 17 -0.96 -7.76 -9.77
C TYR A 17 -1.55 -9.10 -10.16
N SER A 18 -0.75 -9.97 -10.77
CA SER A 18 -1.25 -11.26 -11.25
C SER A 18 -1.19 -12.37 -10.21
N ARG A 19 -0.24 -12.32 -9.27
CA ARG A 19 0.02 -13.41 -8.33
C ARG A 19 -0.09 -13.03 -6.86
N GLY A 20 -0.17 -11.76 -6.57
CA GLY A 20 -0.30 -11.27 -5.19
C GLY A 20 -1.70 -11.51 -4.66
N ARG A 21 -1.79 -11.55 -3.33
CA ARG A 21 -3.07 -11.48 -2.65
C ARG A 21 -3.58 -10.05 -2.72
N THR A 22 -4.88 -9.88 -2.80
CA THR A 22 -5.47 -8.54 -2.93
C THR A 22 -6.68 -8.37 -2.03
N ALA A 23 -6.85 -7.15 -1.56
CA ALA A 23 -8.05 -6.69 -0.89
C ALA A 23 -8.32 -5.24 -1.30
N ALA A 24 -9.58 -4.87 -1.42
CA ALA A 24 -9.94 -3.55 -1.92
C ALA A 24 -11.19 -3.02 -1.23
N ASP A 25 -11.28 -1.70 -1.19
CA ASP A 25 -12.51 -0.99 -0.86
C ASP A 25 -12.72 0.13 -1.91
N SER A 26 -13.61 1.07 -1.65
CA SER A 26 -13.89 2.14 -2.60
C SER A 26 -12.73 3.12 -2.78
N ARG A 27 -11.80 3.18 -1.84
CA ARG A 27 -10.69 4.14 -1.83
C ARG A 27 -9.38 3.55 -2.32
N LEU A 28 -9.06 2.34 -1.89
CA LEU A 28 -7.76 1.72 -2.15
C LEU A 28 -7.91 0.26 -2.55
N ALA A 29 -6.92 -0.23 -3.27
CA ALA A 29 -6.69 -1.66 -3.45
C ALA A 29 -5.26 -1.96 -3.02
N LEU A 30 -5.06 -2.98 -2.20
CA LEU A 30 -3.75 -3.44 -1.78
C LEU A 30 -3.44 -4.78 -2.44
N TYR A 31 -2.20 -4.92 -2.90
CA TYR A 31 -1.66 -6.17 -3.41
C TYR A 31 -0.42 -6.51 -2.60
N VAL A 32 -0.32 -7.74 -2.13
CA VAL A 32 0.78 -8.18 -1.27
C VAL A 32 1.31 -9.52 -1.76
N ARG A 33 2.63 -9.63 -1.80
CA ARG A 33 3.31 -10.88 -2.16
C ARG A 33 4.61 -11.01 -1.38
N GLY A 34 4.96 -12.23 -0.97
CA GLY A 34 6.26 -12.50 -0.39
C GLY A 34 7.37 -12.26 -1.40
N ASN A 35 8.50 -11.70 -0.97
CA ASN A 35 9.61 -11.36 -1.87
C ASN A 35 10.91 -12.11 -1.58
N GLY A 36 10.94 -12.99 -0.58
CA GLY A 36 12.14 -13.76 -0.22
C GLY A 36 13.23 -12.93 0.43
N MET A 37 12.97 -11.67 0.76
CA MET A 37 13.93 -10.76 1.38
C MET A 37 13.55 -10.51 2.82
N LYS A 38 14.43 -9.83 3.58
CA LYS A 38 14.09 -9.43 4.96
C LYS A 38 13.20 -8.19 4.99
N GLY A 39 13.47 -7.23 4.13
CA GLY A 39 12.74 -5.98 4.07
C GLY A 39 11.54 -6.03 3.14
N CYS A 40 10.93 -4.88 2.96
CA CYS A 40 9.77 -4.70 2.09
C CYS A 40 10.12 -3.83 0.89
N ARG A 41 9.31 -3.96 -0.17
CA ARG A 41 9.31 -3.02 -1.28
C ARG A 41 7.91 -2.45 -1.42
N LEU A 42 7.82 -1.13 -1.57
CA LEU A 42 6.53 -0.43 -1.64
C LEU A 42 6.36 0.22 -3.00
N GLY A 43 5.28 -0.09 -3.68
CA GLY A 43 4.84 0.59 -4.88
C GLY A 43 3.54 1.35 -4.62
N LEU A 44 3.45 2.55 -5.17
CA LEU A 44 2.24 3.37 -5.09
C LEU A 44 1.77 3.65 -6.52
N THR A 45 0.55 3.24 -6.83
CA THR A 45 -0.05 3.47 -8.14
C THR A 45 -1.20 4.45 -8.01
N VAL A 46 -1.05 5.62 -8.63
CA VAL A 46 -2.08 6.65 -8.66
C VAL A 46 -2.27 7.07 -10.11
N SER A 47 -3.31 6.54 -10.75
CA SER A 47 -3.56 6.77 -12.17
C SER A 47 -4.23 8.11 -12.44
N THR A 48 -4.28 8.49 -13.71
CA THR A 48 -4.96 9.71 -14.17
C THR A 48 -6.45 9.73 -13.85
N LYS A 49 -7.05 8.56 -13.62
CA LYS A 49 -8.47 8.46 -13.22
C LYS A 49 -8.74 9.07 -11.85
N VAL A 50 -7.74 9.17 -10.99
CA VAL A 50 -7.88 9.76 -9.65
C VAL A 50 -8.01 11.28 -9.75
N GLY A 51 -7.35 11.91 -10.71
CA GLY A 51 -7.39 13.35 -10.87
C GLY A 51 -6.19 13.89 -11.63
N ASN A 52 -6.05 15.20 -11.64
CA ASN A 52 -4.91 15.88 -12.27
C ASN A 52 -3.62 15.66 -11.46
N ALA A 53 -2.50 16.19 -11.95
CA ALA A 53 -1.20 15.98 -11.34
C ALA A 53 -1.14 16.46 -9.87
N VAL A 54 -1.79 17.58 -9.56
CA VAL A 54 -1.81 18.13 -8.19
C VAL A 54 -2.54 17.16 -7.24
N VAL A 55 -3.70 16.67 -7.67
CA VAL A 55 -4.49 15.70 -6.88
C VAL A 55 -3.72 14.39 -6.71
N ARG A 56 -3.14 13.87 -7.78
CA ARG A 56 -2.39 12.61 -7.74
C ARG A 56 -1.17 12.71 -6.82
N ASN A 57 -0.45 13.81 -6.86
CA ASN A 57 0.72 14.02 -6.01
C ASN A 57 0.33 14.09 -4.54
N ARG A 58 -0.80 14.76 -4.24
CA ARG A 58 -1.34 14.83 -2.88
C ARG A 58 -1.71 13.45 -2.36
N VAL A 59 -2.42 12.66 -3.14
CA VAL A 59 -2.82 11.30 -2.77
C VAL A 59 -1.59 10.43 -2.54
N ARG A 60 -0.62 10.47 -3.45
CA ARG A 60 0.62 9.70 -3.33
C ARG A 60 1.39 10.05 -2.07
N ARG A 61 1.50 11.35 -1.78
CA ARG A 61 2.21 11.82 -0.58
C ARG A 61 1.52 11.34 0.69
N ARG A 62 0.19 11.38 0.75
CA ARG A 62 -0.57 10.89 1.90
C ARG A 62 -0.42 9.40 2.09
N LEU A 63 -0.47 8.62 1.03
CA LEU A 63 -0.28 7.17 1.11
C LEU A 63 1.12 6.80 1.58
N ARG A 64 2.13 7.51 1.10
CA ARG A 64 3.51 7.30 1.55
C ARG A 64 3.65 7.59 3.04
N GLU A 65 3.03 8.65 3.51
CA GLU A 65 3.06 9.03 4.93
C GLU A 65 2.33 8.01 5.80
N ILE A 66 1.17 7.54 5.35
CA ILE A 66 0.42 6.49 6.06
C ILE A 66 1.27 5.23 6.19
N TYR A 67 1.89 4.78 5.11
CA TYR A 67 2.75 3.60 5.16
C TYR A 67 3.93 3.82 6.11
N ARG A 68 4.58 4.98 6.00
CA ARG A 68 5.74 5.30 6.85
C ARG A 68 5.40 5.24 8.34
N LEU A 69 4.26 5.76 8.72
CA LEU A 69 3.83 5.77 10.12
C LEU A 69 3.52 4.37 10.65
N HIS A 70 3.13 3.45 9.77
CA HIS A 70 2.76 2.09 10.16
C HIS A 70 3.79 1.04 9.73
N GLU A 71 4.94 1.46 9.23
CA GLU A 71 5.97 0.55 8.71
C GLU A 71 6.40 -0.49 9.73
N GLU A 72 6.54 -0.10 11.00
CA GLU A 72 6.98 -1.02 12.05
C GLU A 72 6.00 -2.17 12.29
N GLN A 73 4.73 -1.98 11.94
CA GLN A 73 3.68 -2.99 12.08
C GLN A 73 3.59 -3.90 10.86
N VAL A 74 4.21 -3.52 9.76
CA VAL A 74 4.18 -4.29 8.50
C VAL A 74 5.16 -5.45 8.60
N LEU A 75 4.70 -6.64 8.24
CA LEU A 75 5.55 -7.83 8.20
C LEU A 75 6.66 -7.65 7.16
N GLY A 76 7.88 -8.00 7.53
CA GLY A 76 9.01 -7.98 6.59
C GLY A 76 8.87 -9.04 5.50
N GLY A 77 9.69 -8.92 4.45
CA GLY A 77 9.72 -9.88 3.37
C GLY A 77 8.52 -9.81 2.42
N ARG A 78 7.91 -8.65 2.30
CA ARG A 78 6.72 -8.45 1.46
C ARG A 78 6.95 -7.36 0.42
N ASP A 79 6.42 -7.59 -0.78
CA ASP A 79 6.17 -6.53 -1.74
C ASP A 79 4.73 -6.06 -1.54
N VAL A 80 4.55 -4.77 -1.39
CA VAL A 80 3.24 -4.15 -1.15
C VAL A 80 3.00 -3.11 -2.23
N VAL A 81 1.88 -3.23 -2.94
CA VAL A 81 1.45 -2.20 -3.90
C VAL A 81 0.13 -1.64 -3.41
N VAL A 82 0.08 -0.33 -3.25
CA VAL A 82 -1.13 0.40 -2.89
C VAL A 82 -1.62 1.13 -4.13
N VAL A 83 -2.82 0.79 -4.58
CA VAL A 83 -3.44 1.42 -5.74
C VAL A 83 -4.52 2.36 -5.23
N ALA A 84 -4.41 3.64 -5.58
CA ALA A 84 -5.45 4.61 -5.27
C ALA A 84 -6.60 4.46 -6.28
N ARG A 85 -7.81 4.35 -5.77
CA ARG A 85 -9.03 4.35 -6.59
C ARG A 85 -9.60 5.76 -6.64
N SER A 86 -10.57 5.99 -7.53
CA SER A 86 -11.11 7.33 -7.78
C SER A 86 -11.57 8.04 -6.52
N ARG A 87 -12.15 7.31 -5.58
CA ARG A 87 -12.65 7.87 -4.32
C ARG A 87 -11.55 8.41 -3.41
N ALA A 88 -10.30 8.01 -3.62
CA ALA A 88 -9.17 8.53 -2.87
C ALA A 88 -9.00 10.05 -3.05
N ALA A 89 -9.39 10.57 -4.23
CA ALA A 89 -9.28 12.00 -4.52
C ALA A 89 -10.08 12.87 -3.55
N SER A 90 -11.24 12.39 -3.12
CA SER A 90 -12.13 13.13 -2.20
C SER A 90 -12.06 12.62 -0.76
N SER A 91 -11.16 11.69 -0.47
CA SER A 91 -10.98 11.15 0.87
C SER A 91 -9.98 11.98 1.66
N ASP A 92 -10.25 12.17 2.95
CA ASP A 92 -9.27 12.82 3.82
C ASP A 92 -8.21 11.80 4.29
N TYR A 93 -7.21 12.30 4.99
CA TYR A 93 -6.10 11.48 5.47
C TYR A 93 -6.58 10.31 6.35
N ARG A 94 -7.49 10.59 7.28
CA ARG A 94 -7.97 9.56 8.22
C ARG A 94 -8.77 8.48 7.51
N GLN A 95 -9.56 8.85 6.51
CA GLN A 95 -10.32 7.89 5.72
C GLN A 95 -9.38 6.96 4.95
N MET A 96 -8.34 7.51 4.35
CA MET A 96 -7.34 6.71 3.64
C MET A 96 -6.56 5.81 4.60
N GLU A 97 -6.18 6.32 5.76
CA GLU A 97 -5.47 5.55 6.77
C GLU A 97 -6.31 4.36 7.25
N ARG A 98 -7.58 4.57 7.54
CA ARG A 98 -8.49 3.49 7.93
C ARG A 98 -8.63 2.44 6.84
N SER A 99 -8.75 2.87 5.58
CA SER A 99 -8.79 1.95 4.44
C SER A 99 -7.52 1.11 4.37
N PHE A 100 -6.36 1.75 4.46
CA PHE A 100 -5.08 1.05 4.42
C PHE A 100 -4.98 0.00 5.53
N LEU A 101 -5.25 0.37 6.76
CA LEU A 101 -5.14 -0.54 7.91
C LEU A 101 -6.14 -1.69 7.82
N LYS A 102 -7.36 -1.41 7.40
CA LYS A 102 -8.39 -2.44 7.23
C LYS A 102 -7.98 -3.46 6.18
N LEU A 103 -7.50 -2.99 5.03
CA LEU A 103 -7.10 -3.88 3.94
C LEU A 103 -5.81 -4.62 4.27
N ALA A 104 -4.86 -3.97 4.93
CA ALA A 104 -3.64 -4.61 5.38
C ALA A 104 -3.93 -5.73 6.39
N ASP A 105 -4.89 -5.50 7.29
CA ASP A 105 -5.32 -6.52 8.24
C ASP A 105 -5.96 -7.71 7.53
N LYS A 106 -6.82 -7.46 6.56
CA LYS A 106 -7.44 -8.53 5.74
C LYS A 106 -6.40 -9.40 5.05
N LEU A 107 -5.31 -8.82 4.61
CA LEU A 107 -4.23 -9.53 3.91
C LEU A 107 -3.19 -10.11 4.87
N GLU A 108 -3.42 -10.01 6.16
CA GLU A 108 -2.49 -10.48 7.19
C GLU A 108 -1.09 -9.88 7.01
N LEU A 109 -1.04 -8.62 6.58
CA LEU A 109 0.19 -7.89 6.36
C LEU A 109 0.76 -7.31 7.66
N LEU A 110 -0.09 -7.06 8.63
CA LEU A 110 0.31 -6.43 9.89
C LEU A 110 0.71 -7.47 10.92
N LYS A 111 1.70 -7.13 11.73
CA LYS A 111 2.09 -7.97 12.86
C LYS A 111 0.93 -8.12 13.82
N LYS A 112 0.68 -9.34 14.26
CA LYS A 112 -0.35 -9.58 15.26
C LYS A 112 0.20 -9.28 16.64
N GLU A 113 -0.56 -8.49 17.41
CA GLU A 113 -0.33 -8.37 18.83
C GLU A 113 -0.85 -9.64 19.48
N GLY A 114 0.06 -10.54 19.83
CA GLY A 114 -0.32 -11.74 20.52
C GLY A 114 -0.20 -11.57 22.03
N PRO A 115 -0.97 -12.31 22.81
CA PRO A 115 -0.69 -12.43 24.22
C PRO A 115 0.65 -13.11 24.39
N GLU A 116 1.46 -12.55 25.20
CA GLU A 116 2.75 -13.15 25.52
C GLU A 116 2.65 -14.04 26.72
#